data_fbfd7a984f9c86ee6bd501975c6a27b7
#
_entry.id   fbfd7a984f9c86ee6bd501975c6a27b7
#
_cell.length_a   1.000
_cell.length_b   1.000
_cell.length_c   1.000
_cell.angle_alpha   90.00
_cell.angle_beta   90.00
_cell.angle_gamma   90.00
#
_symmetry.space_group_name_H-M   'P 1'
#
loop_
_entity.id
_entity.type
_entity.pdbx_description
1 polymer ?
#
loop_
_entity_poly.entity_id
_entity_poly.type
_entity_poly.pdbx_seq_one_letter_code
_entity_poly.pdbx_strand_id
1 'polypeptide(L)'
;MSKRDWRVLLEDILEAIKKIEEYTKNLSREDFIKNSMVADAVVRNLEIIGEASKNVPAEVQKKLLHIPWKKLSGIRNRIVHEYFGVDLSIIWFIIENELSQLKQTVSKGLKNK
;
A
#
# COMPACT_ATOMS: atom_id res chain seq x y z
N MET A 1 1.56 -25.29 2.84
CA MET A 1 0.76 -24.06 3.01
C MET A 1 0.12 -23.68 1.69
N SER A 2 -1.17 -23.48 1.67
CA SER A 2 -1.87 -23.13 0.44
C SER A 2 -1.62 -21.65 0.10
N LYS A 3 -1.47 -21.37 -1.18
CA LYS A 3 -1.35 -20.01 -1.66
C LYS A 3 -2.73 -19.34 -1.68
N ARG A 4 -2.76 -18.08 -1.30
CA ARG A 4 -4.00 -17.32 -1.41
C ARG A 4 -4.28 -17.05 -2.90
N ASP A 5 -5.55 -17.01 -3.25
CA ASP A 5 -5.96 -16.61 -4.58
C ASP A 5 -5.50 -15.18 -4.84
N TRP A 6 -5.00 -14.90 -6.04
CA TRP A 6 -4.49 -13.58 -6.37
C TRP A 6 -5.55 -12.49 -6.22
N ARG A 7 -6.82 -12.83 -6.43
CA ARG A 7 -7.90 -11.86 -6.23
C ARG A 7 -8.03 -11.46 -4.77
N VAL A 8 -7.84 -12.42 -3.87
CA VAL A 8 -7.86 -12.14 -2.43
C VAL A 8 -6.70 -11.25 -2.07
N LEU A 9 -5.52 -11.47 -2.68
CA LEU A 9 -4.36 -10.61 -2.44
C LEU A 9 -4.63 -9.17 -2.89
N LEU A 10 -5.26 -8.98 -4.06
CA LEU A 10 -5.63 -7.64 -4.51
C LEU A 10 -6.68 -7.02 -3.58
N GLU A 11 -7.62 -7.81 -3.08
CA GLU A 11 -8.59 -7.33 -2.11
C GLU A 11 -7.91 -6.89 -0.81
N ASP A 12 -6.90 -7.65 -0.37
CA ASP A 12 -6.12 -7.26 0.82
C ASP A 12 -5.43 -5.93 0.61
N ILE A 13 -4.89 -5.70 -0.59
CA ILE A 13 -4.27 -4.42 -0.93
C ILE A 13 -5.29 -3.29 -0.88
N LEU A 14 -6.46 -3.50 -1.49
CA LEU A 14 -7.53 -2.49 -1.47
C LEU A 14 -7.98 -2.18 -0.06
N GLU A 15 -8.17 -3.20 0.75
CA GLU A 15 -8.59 -3.03 2.13
C GLU A 15 -7.57 -2.21 2.91
N ALA A 16 -6.28 -2.51 2.71
CA ALA A 16 -5.22 -1.76 3.37
C ALA A 16 -5.21 -0.29 2.94
N ILE A 17 -5.41 -0.03 1.64
CA ILE A 17 -5.49 1.34 1.14
C ILE A 17 -6.67 2.08 1.77
N LYS A 18 -7.83 1.44 1.81
CA LYS A 18 -9.03 2.06 2.40
C LYS A 18 -8.84 2.37 3.87
N LYS A 19 -8.17 1.49 4.61
CA LYS A 19 -7.87 1.73 6.02
C LYS A 19 -6.96 2.94 6.20
N ILE A 20 -5.93 3.05 5.35
CA ILE A 20 -5.04 4.20 5.41
C ILE A 20 -5.82 5.48 5.15
N GLU A 21 -6.67 5.49 4.13
CA GLU A 21 -7.50 6.65 3.81
C GLU A 21 -8.39 7.04 4.98
N GLU A 22 -9.02 6.04 5.61
CA GLU A 22 -9.89 6.28 6.74
C GLU A 22 -9.14 6.85 7.94
N TYR A 23 -7.97 6.27 8.26
CA TYR A 23 -7.18 6.71 9.42
C TYR A 23 -6.62 8.12 9.25
N THR A 24 -6.35 8.52 8.02
CA THR A 24 -5.73 9.81 7.74
C THR A 24 -6.72 10.88 7.27
N LYS A 25 -7.98 10.52 7.18
CA LYS A 25 -9.04 11.43 6.78
C LYS A 25 -9.04 12.66 7.67
N ASN A 26 -9.07 13.82 7.07
CA ASN A 26 -9.10 15.11 7.76
C ASN A 26 -7.84 15.45 8.57
N LEU A 27 -6.76 14.68 8.40
CA LEU A 27 -5.49 15.02 9.04
C LEU A 27 -4.64 15.86 8.11
N SER A 28 -3.96 16.86 8.68
CA SER A 28 -2.90 17.56 7.98
C SER A 28 -1.61 16.76 8.08
N ARG A 29 -0.60 17.15 7.32
CA ARG A 29 0.73 16.55 7.44
C ARG A 29 1.24 16.63 8.87
N GLU A 30 1.07 17.81 9.51
CA GLU A 30 1.53 18.00 10.87
C GLU A 30 0.80 17.12 11.86
N ASP A 31 -0.52 16.99 11.71
CA ASP A 31 -1.32 16.10 12.56
C ASP A 31 -0.84 14.66 12.43
N PHE A 32 -0.56 14.23 11.20
CA PHE A 32 -0.09 12.88 10.95
C PHE A 32 1.26 12.62 11.63
N ILE A 33 2.20 13.55 11.47
CA ILE A 33 3.54 13.39 12.02
C ILE A 33 3.51 13.32 13.55
N LYS A 34 2.59 14.02 14.17
CA LYS A 34 2.46 14.05 15.63
C LYS A 34 1.68 12.86 16.20
N ASN A 35 0.97 12.14 15.37
CA ASN A 35 0.10 11.07 15.85
C ASN A 35 0.75 9.71 15.60
N SER A 36 1.52 9.24 16.57
CA SER A 36 2.27 7.99 16.42
C SER A 36 1.35 6.78 16.25
N MET A 37 0.18 6.79 16.87
CA MET A 37 -0.75 5.69 16.75
C MET A 37 -1.26 5.55 15.32
N VAL A 38 -1.63 6.65 14.69
CA VAL A 38 -2.06 6.64 13.29
C VAL A 38 -0.89 6.28 12.37
N ALA A 39 0.28 6.85 12.64
CA ALA A 39 1.47 6.55 11.83
C ALA A 39 1.79 5.06 11.86
N ASP A 40 1.75 4.45 13.04
CA ASP A 40 2.02 3.01 13.17
C ASP A 40 0.98 2.18 12.43
N ALA A 41 -0.28 2.56 12.51
CA ALA A 41 -1.34 1.85 11.78
C ALA A 41 -1.17 1.98 10.27
N VAL A 42 -0.75 3.14 9.79
CA VAL A 42 -0.48 3.36 8.37
C VAL A 42 0.69 2.51 7.92
N VAL A 43 1.78 2.51 8.67
CA VAL A 43 2.96 1.69 8.34
C VAL A 43 2.57 0.22 8.23
N ARG A 44 1.79 -0.27 9.18
CA ARG A 44 1.32 -1.66 9.16
C ARG A 44 0.58 -1.96 7.85
N ASN A 45 -0.30 -1.07 7.44
CA ASN A 45 -1.08 -1.28 6.21
C ASN A 45 -0.22 -1.14 4.95
N LEU A 46 0.78 -0.27 4.96
CA LEU A 46 1.73 -0.19 3.84
C LEU A 46 2.53 -1.49 3.72
N GLU A 47 2.91 -2.10 4.85
CA GLU A 47 3.58 -3.39 4.84
C GLU A 47 2.68 -4.49 4.26
N ILE A 48 1.40 -4.47 4.60
CA ILE A 48 0.44 -5.42 4.05
C ILE A 48 0.36 -5.27 2.53
N ILE A 49 0.31 -4.03 2.03
CA ILE A 49 0.30 -3.76 0.60
C ILE A 49 1.53 -4.36 -0.08
N GLY A 50 2.70 -4.10 0.47
CA GLY A 50 3.95 -4.62 -0.10
C GLY A 50 4.00 -6.13 -0.09
N GLU A 51 3.64 -6.74 1.01
CA GLU A 51 3.68 -8.20 1.16
C GLU A 51 2.68 -8.88 0.23
N ALA A 52 1.45 -8.39 0.20
CA ALA A 52 0.42 -8.96 -0.66
C ALA A 52 0.82 -8.87 -2.14
N SER A 53 1.38 -7.72 -2.55
CA SER A 53 1.77 -7.54 -3.95
C SER A 53 2.90 -8.49 -4.35
N LYS A 54 3.83 -8.77 -3.45
CA LYS A 54 4.92 -9.72 -3.72
C LYS A 54 4.41 -11.13 -3.94
N ASN A 55 3.30 -11.48 -3.32
CA ASN A 55 2.75 -12.82 -3.39
C ASN A 55 1.82 -13.05 -4.59
N VAL A 56 1.52 -12.02 -5.37
CA VAL A 56 0.76 -12.20 -6.60
C VAL A 56 1.66 -12.90 -7.62
N PRO A 57 1.19 -14.01 -8.21
CA PRO A 57 2.04 -14.77 -9.15
C PRO A 57 2.51 -13.92 -10.34
N ALA A 58 3.72 -14.20 -10.80
CA ALA A 58 4.33 -13.46 -11.91
C ALA A 58 3.45 -13.48 -13.16
N GLU A 59 2.81 -14.58 -13.46
CA GLU A 59 1.91 -14.69 -14.63
C GLU A 59 0.72 -13.75 -14.52
N VAL A 60 0.19 -13.55 -13.31
CA VAL A 60 -0.91 -12.60 -13.09
C VAL A 60 -0.38 -11.17 -13.23
N GLN A 61 0.79 -10.91 -12.66
CA GLN A 61 1.40 -9.57 -12.79
C GLN A 61 1.59 -9.18 -14.25
N LYS A 62 1.99 -10.14 -15.08
CA LYS A 62 2.16 -9.90 -16.51
C LYS A 62 0.86 -9.59 -17.23
N LYS A 63 -0.24 -10.12 -16.75
CA LYS A 63 -1.58 -9.85 -17.31
C LYS A 63 -2.15 -8.52 -16.84
N LEU A 64 -1.69 -8.02 -15.71
CA LEU A 64 -2.19 -6.78 -15.10
C LEU A 64 -1.09 -5.73 -15.05
N LEU A 65 -0.51 -5.42 -16.22
CA LEU A 65 0.63 -4.52 -16.31
C LEU A 65 0.33 -3.08 -15.94
N HIS A 66 -0.93 -2.70 -15.90
CA HIS A 66 -1.31 -1.35 -15.46
C HIS A 66 -1.09 -1.13 -13.96
N ILE A 67 -0.92 -2.20 -13.20
CA ILE A 67 -0.62 -2.10 -11.77
C ILE A 67 0.89 -1.93 -11.62
N PRO A 68 1.36 -0.92 -10.87
CA PRO A 68 2.80 -0.68 -10.70
C PRO A 68 3.39 -1.62 -9.66
N TRP A 69 3.61 -2.87 -10.05
CA TRP A 69 4.02 -3.94 -9.14
C TRP A 69 5.30 -3.63 -8.35
N LYS A 70 6.30 -3.07 -9.02
CA LYS A 70 7.57 -2.74 -8.35
C LYS A 70 7.37 -1.67 -7.29
N LYS A 71 6.52 -0.70 -7.59
CA LYS A 71 6.22 0.37 -6.66
C LYS A 71 5.53 -0.17 -5.42
N LEU A 72 4.58 -1.07 -5.59
CA LEU A 72 3.86 -1.68 -4.48
C LEU A 72 4.79 -2.57 -3.65
N SER A 73 5.51 -3.48 -4.30
CA SER A 73 6.37 -4.42 -3.58
C SER A 73 7.57 -3.73 -2.94
N GLY A 74 8.01 -2.60 -3.47
CA GLY A 74 9.14 -1.85 -2.95
C GLY A 74 8.78 -0.79 -1.92
N ILE A 75 7.51 -0.71 -1.52
CA ILE A 75 7.05 0.39 -0.68
C ILE A 75 7.78 0.44 0.67
N ARG A 76 8.08 -0.73 1.25
CA ARG A 76 8.81 -0.80 2.51
C ARG A 76 10.20 -0.16 2.39
N ASN A 77 10.89 -0.43 1.27
CA ASN A 77 12.23 0.11 1.05
C ASN A 77 12.22 1.64 0.91
N ARG A 78 11.11 2.20 0.45
CA ARG A 78 10.98 3.65 0.31
C ARG A 78 10.81 4.36 1.64
N ILE A 79 10.13 3.71 2.59
CA ILE A 79 9.71 4.38 3.83
C ILE A 79 10.58 4.06 5.03
N VAL A 80 11.46 3.05 4.94
CA VAL A 80 12.30 2.63 6.06
C VAL A 80 13.70 3.19 5.90
N HIS A 81 14.18 3.87 6.94
CA HIS A 81 15.57 4.29 7.06
C HIS A 81 16.31 3.30 7.94
N GLU A 82 17.49 2.90 7.51
CA GLU A 82 18.26 1.85 8.15
C GLU A 82 18.43 2.03 9.66
N TYR A 83 18.70 3.26 10.11
CA TYR A 83 18.97 3.54 11.52
C TYR A 83 17.89 4.35 12.22
N PHE A 84 16.96 4.89 11.48
CA PHE A 84 16.01 5.88 12.01
C PHE A 84 14.56 5.41 11.92
N GLY A 85 14.33 4.18 11.50
CA GLY A 85 12.98 3.67 11.34
C GLY A 85 12.30 4.20 10.08
N VAL A 86 11.03 4.56 10.19
CA VAL A 86 10.26 4.99 9.02
C VAL A 86 10.37 6.48 8.79
N ASP A 87 10.30 6.87 7.52
CA ASP A 87 10.31 8.27 7.12
C ASP A 87 8.86 8.73 6.94
N LEU A 88 8.36 9.46 7.92
CA LEU A 88 6.97 9.93 7.92
C LEU A 88 6.67 10.91 6.80
N SER A 89 7.68 11.68 6.35
CA SER A 89 7.50 12.62 5.24
C SER A 89 7.22 11.86 3.93
N ILE A 90 7.95 10.78 3.70
CA ILE A 90 7.74 9.95 2.50
C ILE A 90 6.38 9.27 2.59
N ILE A 91 6.02 8.77 3.78
CA ILE A 91 4.72 8.14 3.97
C ILE A 91 3.60 9.12 3.64
N TRP A 92 3.69 10.34 4.16
CA TRP A 92 2.67 11.36 3.87
C TRP A 92 2.60 11.69 2.38
N PHE A 93 3.75 11.77 1.72
CA PHE A 93 3.80 11.99 0.27
C PHE A 93 3.03 10.88 -0.47
N ILE A 94 3.23 9.63 -0.07
CA ILE A 94 2.53 8.50 -0.68
C ILE A 94 1.03 8.63 -0.47
N ILE A 95 0.61 8.97 0.76
CA ILE A 95 -0.81 9.12 1.08
C ILE A 95 -1.46 10.18 0.20
N GLU A 96 -0.82 11.33 0.06
CA GLU A 96 -1.39 12.46 -0.67
C GLU A 96 -1.31 12.33 -2.18
N ASN A 97 -0.24 11.73 -2.69
CA ASN A 97 0.04 11.79 -4.13
C ASN A 97 -0.08 10.47 -4.87
N GLU A 98 -0.06 9.35 -4.17
CA GLU A 98 0.00 8.05 -4.86
C GLU A 98 -1.14 7.10 -4.51
N LEU A 99 -1.65 7.18 -3.30
CA LEU A 99 -2.55 6.16 -2.77
C LEU A 99 -3.86 6.05 -3.56
N SER A 100 -4.45 7.18 -3.91
CA SER A 100 -5.71 7.20 -4.65
C SER A 100 -5.57 6.53 -6.01
N GLN A 101 -4.48 6.80 -6.71
CA GLN A 101 -4.22 6.20 -8.00
C GLN A 101 -3.94 4.71 -7.89
N LEU A 102 -3.19 4.29 -6.89
CA LEU A 102 -2.95 2.87 -6.62
C LEU A 102 -4.27 2.14 -6.38
N LYS A 103 -5.15 2.75 -5.61
CA LYS A 103 -6.49 2.21 -5.37
C LYS A 103 -7.23 1.97 -6.67
N GLN A 104 -7.19 2.92 -7.59
CA GLN A 104 -7.86 2.81 -8.87
C GLN A 104 -7.27 1.68 -9.72
N THR A 105 -5.93 1.57 -9.77
CA THR A 105 -5.30 0.52 -10.58
C THR A 105 -5.62 -0.87 -10.05
N VAL A 106 -5.59 -1.04 -8.74
CA VAL A 106 -5.88 -2.34 -8.11
C VAL A 106 -7.37 -2.70 -8.30
N SER A 107 -8.26 -1.72 -8.12
CA SER A 107 -9.69 -1.94 -8.35
C SER A 107 -9.96 -2.39 -9.78
N LYS A 108 -9.29 -1.75 -10.75
CA LYS A 108 -9.42 -2.13 -12.15
C LYS A 108 -8.92 -3.56 -12.38
N GLY A 109 -7.82 -3.94 -11.74
CA GLY A 109 -7.29 -5.28 -11.83
C GLY A 109 -8.27 -6.35 -11.34
N LEU A 110 -9.04 -6.05 -10.31
CA LEU A 110 -10.05 -6.96 -9.79
C LEU A 110 -11.24 -7.12 -10.74
N LYS A 111 -11.54 -6.11 -11.54
CA LYS A 111 -12.64 -6.17 -12.51
C LYS A 111 -12.23 -6.90 -13.79
N ASN A 112 -10.94 -6.98 -14.08
CA ASN A 112 -10.45 -7.68 -15.25
C ASN A 112 -10.37 -9.17 -14.95
N LYS A 113 -10.96 -9.97 -15.81
CA LYS A 113 -10.94 -11.43 -15.64
C LYS A 113 -10.04 -12.11 -16.63
#